data_2739e44f6aac283224a8ad32503ab651
#
_entry.id   2739e44f6aac283224a8ad32503ab651
#
_cell.length_a   1.000
_cell.length_b   1.000
_cell.length_c   1.000
_cell.angle_alpha   90.00
_cell.angle_beta   90.00
_cell.angle_gamma   90.00
#
_symmetry.space_group_name_H-M   'P 1'
#
loop_
_entity.id
_entity.type
_entity.pdbx_description
1 polymer ?
#
loop_
_entity_poly.entity_id
_entity_poly.type
_entity_poly.pdbx_seq_one_letter_code
_entity_poly.pdbx_strand_id
1 'polypeptide(L)'
;AQCIRGVVAPAVRQQALDVIRQHQAAGEQVLIVTATNEFVTRPIAKALGVEELLAVQLARDAQGWYTGEIDGIPTMRQGKVLRMEQWLADRQLGWGDVESTFYSDSMNDVPLLEKVDHPVATNPDPRLRALAQERGWRILDLFADDASAATAGA
;
A
#
# COMPACT_ATOMS: atom_id res chain seq x y z
N ALA A 1 -19.81 -6.38 6.03
CA ALA A 1 -18.62 -5.52 6.07
C ALA A 1 -17.83 -5.69 4.79
N GLN A 2 -17.47 -4.58 4.15
CA GLN A 2 -16.58 -4.62 2.99
C GLN A 2 -15.15 -4.86 3.46
N CYS A 3 -14.44 -5.76 2.78
CA CYS A 3 -13.03 -5.99 3.04
C CYS A 3 -12.21 -5.07 2.13
N ILE A 4 -11.48 -4.12 2.73
CA ILE A 4 -10.62 -3.19 2.00
C ILE A 4 -9.18 -3.54 2.32
N ARG A 5 -8.38 -3.79 1.30
CA ARG A 5 -6.97 -4.14 1.46
C ARG A 5 -6.09 -3.19 0.67
N GLY A 6 -5.14 -2.57 1.35
CA GLY A 6 -4.17 -1.67 0.73
C GLY A 6 -2.86 -2.41 0.47
N VAL A 7 -2.35 -2.28 -0.74
CA VAL A 7 -1.04 -2.80 -1.11
C VAL A 7 -0.14 -1.64 -1.50
N VAL A 8 0.99 -1.49 -0.81
CA VAL A 8 2.05 -0.60 -1.27
C VAL A 8 2.92 -1.40 -2.22
N ALA A 9 2.96 -0.98 -3.49
CA ALA A 9 3.70 -1.70 -4.52
C ALA A 9 5.07 -1.05 -4.73
N PRO A 10 6.15 -1.60 -4.18
CA PRO A 10 7.50 -1.10 -4.50
C PRO A 10 7.90 -1.52 -5.91
N ALA A 11 8.08 -2.73 -6.25
CA ALA A 11 8.42 -3.19 -7.60
C ALA A 11 7.38 -4.20 -8.09
N VAL A 12 7.10 -4.19 -9.39
CA VAL A 12 6.19 -5.16 -9.99
C VAL A 12 6.89 -6.50 -10.04
N ARG A 13 6.59 -7.37 -9.08
CA ARG A 13 7.04 -8.75 -9.09
C ARG A 13 5.83 -9.67 -9.13
N GLN A 14 6.02 -10.87 -9.67
CA GLN A 14 4.94 -11.84 -9.83
C GLN A 14 4.26 -12.15 -8.50
N GLN A 15 5.02 -12.22 -7.40
CA GLN A 15 4.48 -12.49 -6.08
C GLN A 15 3.54 -11.38 -5.60
N ALA A 16 3.85 -10.13 -5.88
CA ALA A 16 2.98 -9.00 -5.55
C ALA A 16 1.69 -9.04 -6.38
N LEU A 17 1.79 -9.34 -7.66
CA LEU A 17 0.62 -9.55 -8.52
C LEU A 17 -0.26 -10.69 -8.01
N ASP A 18 0.32 -11.77 -7.57
CA ASP A 18 -0.43 -12.93 -7.07
C ASP A 18 -1.20 -12.57 -5.80
N VAL A 19 -0.61 -11.81 -4.90
CA VAL A 19 -1.29 -11.30 -3.69
C VAL A 19 -2.47 -10.42 -4.07
N ILE A 20 -2.27 -9.47 -5.00
CA ILE A 20 -3.33 -8.58 -5.48
C ILE A 20 -4.47 -9.39 -6.10
N ARG A 21 -4.16 -10.34 -6.95
CA ARG A 21 -5.15 -11.18 -7.64
C ARG A 21 -5.92 -12.07 -6.69
N GLN A 22 -5.28 -12.60 -5.66
CA GLN A 22 -5.95 -13.38 -4.62
C GLN A 22 -7.03 -12.57 -3.93
N HIS A 23 -6.74 -11.32 -3.57
CA HIS A 23 -7.70 -10.44 -2.93
C HIS A 23 -8.83 -10.04 -3.88
N GLN A 24 -8.50 -9.74 -5.13
CA GLN A 24 -9.52 -9.41 -6.15
C GLN A 24 -10.44 -10.60 -6.43
N ALA A 25 -9.89 -11.82 -6.51
CA ALA A 25 -10.67 -13.03 -6.71
C ALA A 25 -11.61 -13.33 -5.54
N ALA A 26 -11.24 -12.92 -4.34
CA ALA A 26 -12.10 -13.04 -3.16
C ALA A 26 -13.18 -11.95 -3.09
N GLY A 27 -13.27 -11.07 -4.08
CA GLY A 27 -14.24 -9.97 -4.11
C GLY A 27 -13.84 -8.79 -3.22
N GLU A 28 -12.60 -8.74 -2.78
CA GLU A 28 -12.09 -7.68 -1.93
C GLU A 28 -11.62 -6.49 -2.77
N GLN A 29 -11.83 -5.29 -2.25
CA GLN A 29 -11.35 -4.08 -2.91
C GLN A 29 -9.88 -3.86 -2.60
N VAL A 30 -9.07 -3.61 -3.63
CA VAL A 30 -7.63 -3.42 -3.51
C VAL A 30 -7.27 -1.97 -3.85
N LEU A 31 -6.46 -1.35 -3.01
CA LEU A 31 -5.95 0.00 -3.20
C LEU A 31 -4.42 -0.03 -3.18
N ILE A 32 -3.81 0.89 -3.93
CA ILE A 32 -2.39 1.21 -3.77
C ILE A 32 -2.30 2.53 -3.01
N VAL A 33 -1.54 2.53 -1.92
CA VAL A 33 -1.28 3.71 -1.09
C VAL A 33 0.23 3.95 -1.10
N THR A 34 0.65 5.09 -1.63
CA THR A 34 2.08 5.36 -1.82
C THR A 34 2.45 6.80 -1.54
N ALA A 35 3.67 7.01 -1.04
CA ALA A 35 4.26 8.34 -0.88
C ALA A 35 4.78 8.94 -2.19
N THR A 36 4.82 8.16 -3.27
CA THR A 36 5.20 8.62 -4.60
C THR A 36 4.05 9.39 -5.25
N ASN A 37 4.35 10.32 -6.14
CA ASN A 37 3.32 11.11 -6.81
C ASN A 37 2.48 10.29 -7.80
N GLU A 38 1.28 10.78 -8.07
CA GLU A 38 0.30 10.10 -8.93
C GLU A 38 0.77 9.95 -10.38
N PHE A 39 1.57 10.88 -10.89
CA PHE A 39 2.05 10.82 -12.27
C PHE A 39 2.93 9.59 -12.50
N VAL A 40 3.81 9.29 -11.54
CA VAL A 40 4.71 8.12 -11.60
C VAL A 40 3.95 6.83 -11.30
N THR A 41 3.04 6.84 -10.34
CA THR A 41 2.43 5.61 -9.82
C THR A 41 1.19 5.16 -10.56
N ARG A 42 0.47 6.05 -11.23
CA ARG A 42 -0.76 5.67 -11.94
C ARG A 42 -0.52 4.64 -13.05
N PRO A 43 0.52 4.75 -13.89
CA PRO A 43 0.81 3.68 -14.85
C PRO A 43 1.12 2.34 -14.19
N ILE A 44 1.80 2.36 -13.04
CA ILE A 44 2.13 1.15 -12.26
C ILE A 44 0.84 0.50 -11.73
N ALA A 45 -0.06 1.30 -11.14
CA ALA A 45 -1.34 0.82 -10.65
C ALA A 45 -2.16 0.19 -11.79
N LYS A 46 -2.19 0.84 -12.94
CA LYS A 46 -2.88 0.33 -14.12
C LYS A 46 -2.29 -1.00 -14.59
N ALA A 47 -0.95 -1.10 -14.63
CA ALA A 47 -0.27 -2.34 -14.99
C ALA A 47 -0.56 -3.48 -14.01
N LEU A 48 -0.78 -3.16 -12.74
CA LEU A 48 -1.16 -4.13 -11.71
C LEU A 48 -2.65 -4.46 -11.71
N GLY A 49 -3.45 -3.79 -12.53
CA GLY A 49 -4.90 -3.98 -12.54
C GLY A 49 -5.60 -3.40 -11.32
N VAL A 50 -5.01 -2.41 -10.66
CA VAL A 50 -5.57 -1.72 -9.49
C VAL A 50 -6.07 -0.35 -9.91
N GLU A 51 -7.38 -0.12 -9.73
CA GLU A 51 -8.02 1.14 -10.13
C GLU A 51 -7.89 2.22 -9.05
N GLU A 52 -7.91 1.83 -7.77
CA GLU A 52 -7.88 2.76 -6.64
C GLU A 52 -6.44 3.05 -6.24
N LEU A 53 -6.07 4.33 -6.33
CA LEU A 53 -4.72 4.80 -6.02
C LEU A 53 -4.78 6.01 -5.10
N LEU A 54 -4.13 5.89 -3.95
CA LEU A 54 -3.87 7.01 -3.05
C LEU A 54 -2.38 7.34 -3.12
N ALA A 55 -2.06 8.34 -3.93
CA ALA A 55 -0.71 8.83 -4.15
C ALA A 55 -0.62 10.32 -3.81
N VAL A 56 0.57 10.85 -3.78
CA VAL A 56 0.75 12.30 -3.64
C VAL A 56 0.19 12.98 -4.89
N GLN A 57 -0.76 13.87 -4.69
CA GLN A 57 -1.37 14.65 -5.76
C GLN A 57 -0.52 15.88 -6.04
N LEU A 58 -0.31 16.16 -7.32
CA LEU A 58 0.48 17.31 -7.76
C LEU A 58 -0.45 18.46 -8.15
N ALA A 59 -0.13 19.66 -7.64
CA ALA A 59 -0.89 20.85 -7.96
C ALA A 59 -0.67 21.26 -9.43
N ARG A 60 -1.73 21.78 -10.06
CA ARG A 60 -1.71 22.28 -11.42
C ARG A 60 -2.15 23.75 -11.45
N ASP A 61 -1.59 24.52 -12.37
CA ASP A 61 -2.02 25.90 -12.61
C ASP A 61 -3.30 25.95 -13.47
N ALA A 62 -3.74 27.18 -13.80
CA ALA A 62 -4.94 27.40 -14.59
C ALA A 62 -4.85 26.80 -16.01
N GLN A 63 -3.65 26.59 -16.54
CA GLN A 63 -3.42 25.98 -17.86
C GLN A 63 -3.25 24.45 -17.78
N GLY A 64 -3.30 23.87 -16.57
CA GLY A 64 -3.14 22.44 -16.37
C GLY A 64 -1.71 21.95 -16.24
N TRP A 65 -0.73 22.85 -16.13
CA TRP A 65 0.69 22.51 -15.94
C TRP A 65 0.99 22.27 -14.47
N TYR A 66 1.88 21.32 -14.20
CA TYR A 66 2.32 21.06 -12.83
C TYR A 66 3.14 22.24 -12.29
N THR A 67 2.84 22.64 -11.05
CA THR A 67 3.50 23.77 -10.38
C THR A 67 4.71 23.35 -9.55
N GLY A 68 4.88 22.06 -9.30
CA GLY A 68 5.90 21.53 -8.39
C GLY A 68 5.44 21.44 -6.93
N GLU A 69 4.24 21.92 -6.63
CA GLU A 69 3.65 21.86 -5.30
C GLU A 69 2.76 20.61 -5.15
N ILE A 70 2.54 20.22 -3.89
CA ILE A 70 1.63 19.11 -3.56
C ILE A 70 0.23 19.69 -3.36
N ASP A 71 -0.76 19.03 -3.96
CA ASP A 71 -2.17 19.32 -3.78
C ASP A 71 -2.74 18.39 -2.70
N GLY A 72 -3.37 18.96 -1.68
CA GLY A 72 -3.99 18.24 -0.60
C GLY A 72 -3.00 17.61 0.39
N ILE A 73 -3.42 16.56 1.06
CA ILE A 73 -2.65 15.87 2.10
C ILE A 73 -1.63 14.93 1.45
N PRO A 74 -0.32 15.07 1.74
CA PRO A 74 0.69 14.13 1.24
C PRO A 74 0.45 12.71 1.78
N THR A 75 0.60 11.71 0.93
CA THR A 75 0.44 10.30 1.29
C THR A 75 1.70 9.74 1.94
N MET A 76 2.15 10.38 3.04
CA MET A 76 3.36 10.02 3.77
C MET A 76 3.06 9.88 5.25
N ARG A 77 3.55 8.84 5.90
CA ARG A 77 3.41 8.61 7.35
C ARG A 77 1.96 8.79 7.80
N GLN A 78 1.68 9.71 8.72
CA GLN A 78 0.33 10.01 9.18
C GLN A 78 -0.59 10.48 8.05
N GLY A 79 -0.05 11.09 7.01
CA GLY A 79 -0.78 11.48 5.82
C GLY A 79 -1.43 10.30 5.10
N LYS A 80 -0.83 9.11 5.14
CA LYS A 80 -1.44 7.89 4.60
C LYS A 80 -2.71 7.52 5.36
N VAL A 81 -2.69 7.64 6.68
CA VAL A 81 -3.87 7.39 7.52
C VAL A 81 -4.97 8.40 7.17
N LEU A 82 -4.64 9.68 7.11
CA LEU A 82 -5.61 10.73 6.79
C LEU A 82 -6.20 10.57 5.39
N ARG A 83 -5.38 10.23 4.41
CA ARG A 83 -5.84 9.97 3.04
C ARG A 83 -6.76 8.77 2.97
N MET A 84 -6.45 7.72 3.73
CA MET A 84 -7.28 6.53 3.82
C MET A 84 -8.62 6.84 4.50
N GLU A 85 -8.60 7.65 5.55
CA GLU A 85 -9.81 8.10 6.23
C GLU A 85 -10.69 8.96 5.32
N GLN A 86 -10.11 9.84 4.51
CA GLN A 86 -10.84 10.60 3.49
C GLN A 86 -11.49 9.66 2.46
N TRP A 87 -10.76 8.67 1.99
CA TRP A 87 -11.27 7.69 1.03
C TRP A 87 -12.47 6.93 1.59
N LEU A 88 -12.39 6.54 2.86
CA LEU A 88 -13.50 5.88 3.55
C LEU A 88 -14.69 6.85 3.72
N ALA A 89 -14.44 8.07 4.18
CA ALA A 89 -15.47 9.07 4.42
C ALA A 89 -16.23 9.43 3.13
N ASP A 90 -15.55 9.52 2.00
CA ASP A 90 -16.17 9.76 0.69
C ASP A 90 -17.15 8.65 0.31
N ARG A 91 -17.02 7.48 0.90
CA ARG A 91 -17.90 6.32 0.70
C ARG A 91 -18.86 6.10 1.88
N GLN A 92 -18.92 7.08 2.79
CA GLN A 92 -19.75 7.04 4.00
C GLN A 92 -19.37 5.85 4.92
N LEU A 93 -18.08 5.51 4.96
CA LEU A 93 -17.52 4.43 5.77
C LEU A 93 -16.53 4.95 6.80
N GLY A 94 -16.40 4.24 7.89
CA GLY A 94 -15.32 4.40 8.87
C GLY A 94 -14.55 3.11 9.02
N TRP A 95 -13.50 3.13 9.84
CA TRP A 95 -12.66 1.94 10.08
C TRP A 95 -13.47 0.77 10.64
N GLY A 96 -14.50 1.03 11.43
CA GLY A 96 -15.36 0.00 11.99
C GLY A 96 -16.29 -0.67 11.00
N ASP A 97 -16.48 -0.08 9.81
CA ASP A 97 -17.38 -0.58 8.78
C ASP A 97 -16.68 -1.50 7.77
N VAL A 98 -15.36 -1.64 7.90
CA VAL A 98 -14.53 -2.39 6.96
C VAL A 98 -13.58 -3.31 7.69
N GLU A 99 -13.20 -4.40 7.06
CA GLU A 99 -12.08 -5.21 7.48
C GLU A 99 -10.89 -4.87 6.60
N SER A 100 -9.83 -4.33 7.19
CA SER A 100 -8.70 -3.77 6.47
C SER A 100 -7.42 -4.58 6.67
N THR A 101 -6.69 -4.78 5.58
CA THR A 101 -5.35 -5.37 5.59
C THR A 101 -4.40 -4.44 4.84
N PHE A 102 -3.23 -4.22 5.40
CA PHE A 102 -2.22 -3.35 4.79
C PHE A 102 -0.88 -4.08 4.73
N TYR A 103 -0.29 -4.07 3.54
CA TYR A 103 1.02 -4.67 3.27
C TYR A 103 2.04 -3.56 3.09
N SER A 104 3.12 -3.58 3.86
CA SER A 104 4.19 -2.59 3.73
C SER A 104 5.56 -3.16 4.08
N ASP A 105 6.60 -2.61 3.46
CA ASP A 105 8.00 -2.94 3.71
C ASP A 105 8.76 -1.85 4.49
N SER A 106 8.10 -0.75 4.83
CA SER A 106 8.75 0.46 5.34
C SER A 106 8.28 0.86 6.74
N MET A 107 9.24 1.27 7.59
CA MET A 107 8.96 1.91 8.87
C MET A 107 8.12 3.19 8.74
N ASN A 108 8.20 3.87 7.59
CA ASN A 108 7.39 5.07 7.34
C ASN A 108 5.88 4.79 7.34
N ASP A 109 5.49 3.53 7.14
CA ASP A 109 4.09 3.12 7.08
C ASP A 109 3.54 2.61 8.42
N VAL A 110 4.33 2.67 9.49
CA VAL A 110 3.90 2.23 10.82
C VAL A 110 2.59 2.90 11.26
N PRO A 111 2.37 4.22 11.05
CA PRO A 111 1.09 4.81 11.43
C PRO A 111 -0.12 4.13 10.80
N LEU A 112 -0.05 3.76 9.53
CA LEU A 112 -1.15 3.05 8.86
C LEU A 112 -1.20 1.56 9.25
N LEU A 113 -0.03 0.92 9.42
CA LEU A 113 0.03 -0.46 9.90
C LEU A 113 -0.62 -0.62 11.28
N GLU A 114 -0.46 0.37 12.16
CA GLU A 114 -1.08 0.37 13.48
C GLU A 114 -2.60 0.56 13.44
N LYS A 115 -3.10 1.16 12.37
CA LYS A 115 -4.51 1.54 12.24
C LYS A 115 -5.38 0.42 11.66
N VAL A 116 -4.84 -0.41 10.78
CA VAL A 116 -5.59 -1.46 10.10
C VAL A 116 -5.83 -2.68 10.98
N ASP A 117 -6.81 -3.50 10.62
CA ASP A 117 -7.13 -4.73 11.36
C ASP A 117 -6.05 -5.79 11.21
N HIS A 118 -5.47 -5.91 10.02
CA HIS A 118 -4.48 -6.93 9.68
C HIS A 118 -3.23 -6.30 9.09
N PRO A 119 -2.30 -5.81 9.92
CA PRO A 119 -1.02 -5.31 9.43
C PRO A 119 -0.11 -6.46 8.99
N VAL A 120 0.49 -6.32 7.81
CA VAL A 120 1.42 -7.31 7.25
C VAL A 120 2.72 -6.60 6.86
N ALA A 121 3.82 -6.99 7.50
CA ALA A 121 5.14 -6.53 7.12
C ALA A 121 5.64 -7.41 5.97
N THR A 122 5.80 -6.83 4.79
CA THR A 122 6.17 -7.53 3.56
C THR A 122 7.60 -7.20 3.21
N ASN A 123 8.48 -8.21 3.13
CA ASN A 123 9.91 -8.01 2.90
C ASN A 123 10.47 -6.87 3.76
N PRO A 124 10.19 -6.86 5.08
CA PRO A 124 10.49 -5.70 5.89
C PRO A 124 12.01 -5.48 6.03
N ASP A 125 12.40 -4.21 6.14
CA ASP A 125 13.73 -3.90 6.58
C ASP A 125 13.94 -4.42 8.03
N PRO A 126 15.19 -4.47 8.53
CA PRO A 126 15.45 -5.03 9.87
C PRO A 126 14.68 -4.33 11.00
N ARG A 127 14.44 -3.03 10.89
CA ARG A 127 13.73 -2.26 11.91
C ARG A 127 12.24 -2.60 11.92
N LEU A 128 11.62 -2.66 10.76
CA LEU A 128 10.21 -3.04 10.64
C LEU A 128 10.00 -4.50 11.04
N ARG A 129 10.94 -5.37 10.67
CA ARG A 129 10.88 -6.79 11.06
C ARG A 129 10.90 -6.94 12.58
N ALA A 130 11.78 -6.24 13.27
CA ALA A 130 11.86 -6.28 14.73
C ALA A 130 10.56 -5.77 15.38
N LEU A 131 10.00 -4.68 14.86
CA LEU A 131 8.74 -4.13 15.35
C LEU A 131 7.57 -5.09 15.12
N ALA A 132 7.51 -5.69 13.95
CA ALA A 132 6.47 -6.67 13.60
C ALA A 132 6.51 -7.88 14.51
N GLN A 133 7.71 -8.39 14.82
CA GLN A 133 7.91 -9.49 15.76
C GLN A 133 7.46 -9.09 17.17
N GLU A 134 7.82 -7.91 17.62
CA GLU A 134 7.43 -7.40 18.94
C GLU A 134 5.91 -7.27 19.08
N ARG A 135 5.23 -6.82 18.02
CA ARG A 135 3.78 -6.58 18.02
C ARG A 135 2.95 -7.77 17.56
N GLY A 136 3.59 -8.85 17.15
CA GLY A 136 2.89 -10.03 16.65
C GLY A 136 2.23 -9.82 15.29
N TRP A 137 2.73 -8.88 14.48
CA TRP A 137 2.25 -8.67 13.12
C TRP A 137 2.73 -9.78 12.19
N ARG A 138 1.92 -10.11 11.20
CA ARG A 138 2.32 -11.06 10.18
C ARG A 138 3.51 -10.54 9.38
N ILE A 139 4.48 -11.41 9.13
CA ILE A 139 5.63 -11.11 8.27
C ILE A 139 5.53 -12.01 7.04
N LEU A 140 5.65 -11.40 5.86
CA LEU A 140 5.56 -12.08 4.58
C LEU A 140 6.82 -11.80 3.77
N ASP A 141 7.66 -12.82 3.60
CA ASP A 141 8.88 -12.72 2.80
C ASP A 141 8.60 -13.19 1.37
N LEU A 142 8.11 -12.28 0.52
CA LEU A 142 7.67 -12.59 -0.84
C LEU A 142 8.81 -12.97 -1.78
N PHE A 143 10.04 -12.53 -1.48
CA PHE A 143 11.20 -12.73 -2.36
C PHE A 143 12.21 -13.71 -1.80
N ALA A 144 11.92 -14.35 -0.67
CA ALA A 144 12.81 -15.32 -0.03
C ALA A 144 13.03 -16.56 -0.91
N ASP A 145 11.97 -16.99 -1.61
CA ASP A 145 12.03 -18.16 -2.49
C ASP A 145 12.95 -17.93 -3.70
N ASP A 146 12.98 -16.71 -4.24
CA ASP A 146 13.88 -16.36 -5.33
C ASP A 146 15.35 -16.46 -4.91
N ALA A 147 15.65 -16.03 -3.68
CA ALA A 147 17.00 -16.10 -3.14
C ALA A 147 17.44 -17.55 -2.88
N SER A 148 16.54 -18.40 -2.40
CA SER A 148 16.84 -19.82 -2.16
C SER A 148 16.99 -20.60 -3.47
N ALA A 149 16.21 -20.28 -4.49
CA ALA A 149 16.33 -20.88 -5.81
C ALA A 149 17.65 -20.52 -6.49
N ALA A 150 18.14 -19.29 -6.31
CA ALA A 150 19.42 -18.85 -6.86
C ALA A 150 20.62 -19.54 -6.19
N THR A 151 20.52 -19.91 -4.93
CA THR A 151 21.57 -20.64 -4.21
C THR A 151 21.53 -22.14 -4.47
N ALA A 152 20.38 -22.71 -4.81
CA ALA A 152 20.24 -24.13 -5.14
C ALA A 152 20.72 -24.48 -6.55
N GLY A 153 20.91 -23.50 -7.43
CA GLY A 153 21.40 -23.67 -8.80
C GLY A 153 22.89 -23.47 -8.99
N ALA A 154 23.63 -23.38 -7.90
CA ALA A 154 25.09 -23.21 -7.94
C ALA A 154 25.82 -24.51 -7.67
#